data_98f8084881d390b11ca4a600f53eeab1
#
_entry.id   98f8084881d390b11ca4a600f53eeab1
#
_cell.length_a   1.000
_cell.length_b   1.000
_cell.length_c   1.000
_cell.angle_alpha   90.00
_cell.angle_beta   90.00
_cell.angle_gamma   90.00
#
_symmetry.space_group_name_H-M   'P 1'
#
loop_
_entity.id
_entity.type
_entity.pdbx_description
1 polymer ?
#
loop_
_entity_poly.entity_id
_entity_poly.type
_entity_poly.pdbx_seq_one_letter_code
_entity_poly.pdbx_strand_id
1 'polypeptide(L)'
;MAETGVDCIALAGDVGDATVCARLVADTITHFGAIDILVNNAGIIRRSPAVDHSEEDWQAIINVNLSSVFRLTQHAGRHMIAKGRGKIINIASLLTFQGGITVPSYAAAKGGVGQLTKAFANEWASKGVNVNAIAPGYFATDNTEALQKNPERSRQILERIPAGRWGEPEDLAGAAVFLASAASNYVHGHILVVDGGWLNR
;
A
#
# COMPACT_ATOMS: atom_id res chain seq x y z
N MET A 1 -18.21 -2.71 -12.59
CA MET A 1 -17.57 -4.04 -12.52
C MET A 1 -17.97 -4.99 -13.66
N ALA A 2 -19.01 -4.69 -14.41
CA ALA A 2 -19.46 -5.55 -15.53
C ALA A 2 -18.78 -5.28 -16.89
N GLU A 3 -17.94 -4.26 -16.99
CA GLU A 3 -17.41 -3.82 -18.29
C GLU A 3 -16.24 -4.66 -18.83
N THR A 4 -15.55 -5.40 -17.96
CA THR A 4 -14.36 -6.18 -18.36
C THR A 4 -14.63 -7.65 -18.65
N GLY A 5 -15.84 -8.17 -18.36
CA GLY A 5 -16.16 -9.60 -18.48
C GLY A 5 -15.40 -10.51 -17.53
N VAL A 6 -14.66 -9.94 -16.55
CA VAL A 6 -13.91 -10.70 -15.53
C VAL A 6 -14.82 -11.01 -14.36
N ASP A 7 -14.78 -12.25 -13.86
CA ASP A 7 -15.49 -12.64 -12.62
C ASP A 7 -14.92 -11.86 -11.42
N CYS A 8 -15.80 -11.26 -10.63
CA CYS A 8 -15.42 -10.47 -9.46
C CYS A 8 -16.46 -10.54 -8.36
N ILE A 9 -16.01 -10.49 -7.11
CA ILE A 9 -16.86 -10.36 -5.93
C ILE A 9 -16.47 -9.12 -5.12
N ALA A 10 -17.46 -8.53 -4.47
CA ALA A 10 -17.26 -7.45 -3.49
C ALA A 10 -17.53 -8.01 -2.08
N LEU A 11 -16.52 -7.98 -1.24
CA LEU A 11 -16.60 -8.43 0.15
C LEU A 11 -16.47 -7.22 1.08
N ALA A 12 -17.55 -6.87 1.76
CA ALA A 12 -17.56 -5.78 2.72
C ALA A 12 -16.82 -6.16 4.02
N GLY A 13 -16.02 -5.23 4.56
CA GLY A 13 -15.36 -5.43 5.85
C GLY A 13 -14.37 -4.31 6.18
N ASP A 14 -14.18 -4.08 7.48
CA ASP A 14 -13.14 -3.20 8.00
C ASP A 14 -11.84 -3.99 8.16
N VAL A 15 -10.83 -3.66 7.35
CA VAL A 15 -9.51 -4.32 7.42
C VAL A 15 -8.74 -3.97 8.70
N GLY A 16 -9.17 -2.98 9.48
CA GLY A 16 -8.67 -2.75 10.83
C GLY A 16 -8.96 -3.89 11.80
N ASP A 17 -10.01 -4.69 11.52
CA ASP A 17 -10.39 -5.87 12.30
C ASP A 17 -9.61 -7.11 11.83
N ALA A 18 -8.99 -7.82 12.78
CA ALA A 18 -8.20 -9.01 12.49
C ALA A 18 -9.05 -10.18 11.95
N THR A 19 -10.28 -10.35 12.45
CA THR A 19 -11.17 -11.43 12.01
C THR A 19 -11.66 -11.20 10.59
N VAL A 20 -11.89 -9.94 10.21
CA VAL A 20 -12.27 -9.54 8.86
C VAL A 20 -11.13 -9.83 7.88
N CYS A 21 -9.88 -9.53 8.23
CA CYS A 21 -8.73 -9.84 7.37
C CYS A 21 -8.66 -11.35 7.05
N ALA A 22 -8.83 -12.21 8.05
CA ALA A 22 -8.82 -13.66 7.86
C ALA A 22 -9.97 -14.11 6.95
N ARG A 23 -11.19 -13.60 7.20
CA ARG A 23 -12.38 -13.90 6.41
C ARG A 23 -12.24 -13.48 4.95
N LEU A 24 -11.79 -12.26 4.68
CA LEU A 24 -11.64 -11.77 3.30
C LEU A 24 -10.74 -12.66 2.45
N VAL A 25 -9.62 -13.13 3.01
CA VAL A 25 -8.73 -14.07 2.30
C VAL A 25 -9.38 -15.43 2.13
N ALA A 26 -10.04 -15.96 3.15
CA ALA A 26 -10.72 -17.25 3.09
C ALA A 26 -11.87 -17.25 2.06
N ASP A 27 -12.71 -16.21 2.06
CA ASP A 27 -13.83 -16.05 1.14
C ASP A 27 -13.35 -15.93 -0.31
N THR A 28 -12.24 -15.18 -0.54
CA THR A 28 -11.59 -15.07 -1.86
C THR A 28 -11.13 -16.44 -2.36
N ILE A 29 -10.44 -17.21 -1.52
CA ILE A 29 -9.96 -18.56 -1.89
C ILE A 29 -11.15 -19.51 -2.11
N THR A 30 -12.19 -19.41 -1.30
CA THR A 30 -13.39 -20.24 -1.46
C THR A 30 -14.09 -19.96 -2.80
N HIS A 31 -14.18 -18.69 -3.19
CA HIS A 31 -14.88 -18.31 -4.42
C HIS A 31 -14.06 -18.63 -5.69
N PHE A 32 -12.77 -18.23 -5.71
CA PHE A 32 -11.93 -18.34 -6.90
C PHE A 32 -11.01 -19.59 -6.90
N GLY A 33 -10.99 -20.38 -5.83
CA GLY A 33 -10.09 -21.53 -5.66
C GLY A 33 -8.64 -21.15 -5.31
N ALA A 34 -8.27 -19.88 -5.44
CA ALA A 34 -6.91 -19.40 -5.18
C ALA A 34 -6.83 -17.91 -4.95
N ILE A 35 -5.70 -17.48 -4.38
CA ILE A 35 -5.24 -16.10 -4.39
C ILE A 35 -3.80 -16.08 -4.92
N ASP A 36 -3.57 -15.48 -6.07
CA ASP A 36 -2.26 -15.41 -6.72
C ASP A 36 -1.60 -14.03 -6.55
N ILE A 37 -2.41 -12.97 -6.42
CA ILE A 37 -1.95 -11.60 -6.23
C ILE A 37 -2.74 -10.97 -5.07
N LEU A 38 -2.03 -10.37 -4.11
CA LEU A 38 -2.61 -9.54 -3.06
C LEU A 38 -2.09 -8.11 -3.21
N VAL A 39 -3.01 -7.14 -3.27
CA VAL A 39 -2.66 -5.71 -3.23
C VAL A 39 -3.20 -5.11 -1.93
N ASN A 40 -2.31 -4.76 -1.02
CA ASN A 40 -2.64 -4.07 0.23
C ASN A 40 -2.71 -2.56 -0.02
N ASN A 41 -3.87 -2.10 -0.49
CA ASN A 41 -4.11 -0.70 -0.86
C ASN A 41 -4.86 0.10 0.20
N ALA A 42 -5.67 -0.53 1.03
CA ALA A 42 -6.47 0.15 2.04
C ALA A 42 -5.61 1.04 2.94
N GLY A 43 -6.06 2.26 3.17
CA GLY A 43 -5.33 3.20 4.00
C GLY A 43 -6.14 4.45 4.33
N ILE A 44 -5.92 4.98 5.52
CA ILE A 44 -6.53 6.21 6.01
C ILE A 44 -5.44 7.17 6.49
N ILE A 45 -5.79 8.45 6.58
CA ILE A 45 -4.91 9.48 7.12
C ILE A 45 -5.66 10.33 8.14
N ARG A 46 -5.01 10.66 9.26
CA ARG A 46 -5.48 11.62 10.26
C ARG A 46 -4.38 12.65 10.45
N ARG A 47 -4.78 13.92 10.52
CA ARG A 47 -3.83 15.04 10.59
C ARG A 47 -4.08 15.84 11.87
N SER A 48 -3.05 15.93 12.70
CA SER A 48 -3.02 16.79 13.89
C SER A 48 -1.57 17.14 14.24
N PRO A 49 -1.30 18.24 14.96
CA PRO A 49 0.01 18.46 15.55
C PRO A 49 0.44 17.23 16.37
N ALA A 50 1.72 16.91 16.34
CA ALA A 50 2.22 15.68 16.99
C ALA A 50 1.95 15.68 18.52
N VAL A 51 1.97 16.86 19.15
CA VAL A 51 1.69 17.01 20.60
C VAL A 51 0.22 16.78 20.97
N ASP A 52 -0.70 16.92 20.00
CA ASP A 52 -2.15 16.78 20.18
C ASP A 52 -2.69 15.50 19.49
N HIS A 53 -1.80 14.66 18.93
CA HIS A 53 -2.22 13.46 18.21
C HIS A 53 -2.80 12.43 19.17
N SER A 54 -4.10 12.13 19.03
CA SER A 54 -4.82 11.26 19.96
C SER A 54 -4.39 9.80 19.82
N GLU A 55 -4.51 9.06 20.94
CA GLU A 55 -4.29 7.60 20.93
C GLU A 55 -5.30 6.88 20.03
N GLU A 56 -6.54 7.38 19.94
CA GLU A 56 -7.57 6.83 19.07
C GLU A 56 -7.16 6.95 17.58
N ASP A 57 -6.70 8.12 17.15
CA ASP A 57 -6.20 8.34 15.78
C ASP A 57 -4.95 7.51 15.50
N TRP A 58 -4.05 7.43 16.48
CA TRP A 58 -2.87 6.54 16.39
C TRP A 58 -3.30 5.11 16.13
N GLN A 59 -4.17 4.55 16.97
CA GLN A 59 -4.58 3.16 16.89
C GLN A 59 -5.36 2.86 15.59
N ALA A 60 -6.25 3.77 15.17
CA ALA A 60 -6.98 3.65 13.90
C ALA A 60 -6.02 3.56 12.71
N ILE A 61 -5.03 4.46 12.64
CA ILE A 61 -4.03 4.47 11.57
C ILE A 61 -3.17 3.20 11.59
N ILE A 62 -2.67 2.80 12.76
CA ILE A 62 -1.85 1.59 12.88
C ILE A 62 -2.65 0.34 12.49
N ASN A 63 -3.89 0.23 12.91
CA ASN A 63 -4.74 -0.93 12.59
C ASN A 63 -4.99 -1.04 11.09
N VAL A 64 -5.38 0.05 10.43
CA VAL A 64 -5.71 0.04 9.00
C VAL A 64 -4.46 0.03 8.12
N ASN A 65 -3.44 0.85 8.41
CA ASN A 65 -2.34 1.06 7.47
C ASN A 65 -1.15 0.11 7.70
N LEU A 66 -1.05 -0.54 8.85
CA LEU A 66 0.07 -1.42 9.19
C LEU A 66 -0.38 -2.83 9.59
N SER A 67 -1.23 -2.94 10.62
CA SER A 67 -1.65 -4.25 11.13
C SER A 67 -2.44 -5.04 10.10
N SER A 68 -3.30 -4.37 9.30
CA SER A 68 -4.03 -5.02 8.20
C SER A 68 -3.07 -5.60 7.15
N VAL A 69 -2.06 -4.83 6.77
CA VAL A 69 -1.03 -5.26 5.80
C VAL A 69 -0.33 -6.51 6.30
N PHE A 70 0.09 -6.53 7.57
CA PHE A 70 0.67 -7.73 8.20
C PHE A 70 -0.29 -8.92 8.15
N ARG A 71 -1.54 -8.75 8.58
CA ARG A 71 -2.54 -9.83 8.69
C ARG A 71 -2.92 -10.40 7.33
N LEU A 72 -3.29 -9.54 6.37
CA LEU A 72 -3.66 -9.96 5.01
C LEU A 72 -2.49 -10.66 4.32
N THR A 73 -1.28 -10.09 4.43
CA THR A 73 -0.05 -10.71 3.91
C THR A 73 0.19 -12.09 4.52
N GLN A 74 0.01 -12.24 5.85
CA GLN A 74 0.20 -13.52 6.53
C GLN A 74 -0.82 -14.58 6.06
N HIS A 75 -2.11 -14.20 5.97
CA HIS A 75 -3.16 -15.12 5.54
C HIS A 75 -3.01 -15.55 4.08
N ALA A 76 -2.80 -14.60 3.16
CA ALA A 76 -2.56 -14.90 1.75
C ALA A 76 -1.24 -15.66 1.55
N GLY A 77 -0.19 -15.27 2.28
CA GLY A 77 1.12 -15.90 2.21
C GLY A 77 1.12 -17.40 2.55
N ARG A 78 0.32 -17.83 3.53
CA ARG A 78 0.17 -19.27 3.83
C ARG A 78 -0.30 -20.07 2.60
N HIS A 79 -1.29 -19.54 1.87
CA HIS A 79 -1.80 -20.16 0.65
C HIS A 79 -0.76 -20.11 -0.49
N MET A 80 -0.16 -18.94 -0.70
CA MET A 80 0.84 -18.74 -1.77
C MET A 80 2.09 -19.62 -1.57
N ILE A 81 2.59 -19.74 -0.33
CA ILE A 81 3.72 -20.61 0.01
C ILE A 81 3.38 -22.08 -0.27
N ALA A 82 2.20 -22.53 0.13
CA ALA A 82 1.77 -23.90 -0.14
C ALA A 82 1.65 -24.20 -1.65
N LYS A 83 1.32 -23.18 -2.48
CA LYS A 83 1.30 -23.26 -3.95
C LYS A 83 2.68 -23.10 -4.60
N GLY A 84 3.69 -22.64 -3.87
CA GLY A 84 5.01 -22.30 -4.40
C GLY A 84 5.03 -21.07 -5.33
N ARG A 85 4.00 -20.21 -5.29
CA ARG A 85 3.93 -18.98 -6.09
C ARG A 85 2.97 -17.95 -5.49
N GLY A 86 3.28 -16.66 -5.67
CA GLY A 86 2.42 -15.57 -5.29
C GLY A 86 3.09 -14.21 -5.43
N LYS A 87 2.27 -13.16 -5.53
CA LYS A 87 2.71 -11.77 -5.61
C LYS A 87 1.98 -10.94 -4.55
N ILE A 88 2.72 -10.22 -3.74
CA ILE A 88 2.16 -9.31 -2.73
C ILE A 88 2.71 -7.92 -3.00
N ILE A 89 1.81 -6.97 -3.16
CA ILE A 89 2.11 -5.57 -3.46
C ILE A 89 1.55 -4.71 -2.33
N ASN A 90 2.41 -4.10 -1.56
CA ASN A 90 2.02 -3.18 -0.50
C ASN A 90 2.04 -1.74 -1.00
N ILE A 91 1.02 -0.95 -0.67
CA ILE A 91 1.07 0.49 -0.93
C ILE A 91 1.75 1.19 0.25
N ALA A 92 3.01 1.52 0.03
CA ALA A 92 3.86 2.30 0.92
C ALA A 92 3.58 3.82 0.77
N SER A 93 4.58 4.66 0.90
CA SER A 93 4.51 6.13 0.74
C SER A 93 5.92 6.71 0.65
N LEU A 94 6.04 7.96 0.22
CA LEU A 94 7.25 8.76 0.46
C LEU A 94 7.62 8.78 1.95
N LEU A 95 6.61 8.71 2.84
CA LEU A 95 6.82 8.67 4.30
C LEU A 95 7.37 7.33 4.80
N THR A 96 7.63 6.38 3.92
CA THR A 96 8.48 5.22 4.20
C THR A 96 9.96 5.61 4.32
N PHE A 97 10.35 6.70 3.66
CA PHE A 97 11.74 7.17 3.57
C PHE A 97 11.99 8.49 4.30
N GLN A 98 10.95 9.29 4.51
CA GLN A 98 11.05 10.62 5.12
C GLN A 98 9.93 10.85 6.14
N GLY A 99 10.10 11.83 7.04
CA GLY A 99 9.06 12.26 7.96
C GLY A 99 7.98 13.09 7.28
N GLY A 100 6.81 13.16 7.90
CA GLY A 100 5.71 14.02 7.50
C GLY A 100 5.34 15.03 8.60
N ILE A 101 4.74 16.14 8.22
CA ILE A 101 4.24 17.16 9.17
C ILE A 101 2.79 16.82 9.49
N THR A 102 2.42 16.82 10.78
CA THR A 102 1.06 16.55 11.30
C THR A 102 0.51 15.15 11.03
N VAL A 103 1.36 14.19 10.70
CA VAL A 103 0.95 12.81 10.38
C VAL A 103 1.87 11.75 11.02
N PRO A 104 2.13 11.81 12.36
CA PRO A 104 3.10 10.94 13.00
C PRO A 104 2.74 9.45 12.89
N SER A 105 1.49 9.08 13.13
CA SER A 105 1.01 7.69 13.02
C SER A 105 1.07 7.16 11.59
N TYR A 106 0.74 7.99 10.60
CA TYR A 106 0.82 7.60 9.19
C TYR A 106 2.28 7.37 8.76
N ALA A 107 3.21 8.24 9.16
CA ALA A 107 4.64 8.06 8.89
C ALA A 107 5.17 6.79 9.55
N ALA A 108 4.82 6.53 10.81
CA ALA A 108 5.19 5.30 11.51
C ALA A 108 4.64 4.05 10.79
N ALA A 109 3.34 4.06 10.41
CA ALA A 109 2.72 2.96 9.71
C ALA A 109 3.39 2.69 8.35
N LYS A 110 3.62 3.73 7.54
CA LYS A 110 4.22 3.56 6.21
C LYS A 110 5.72 3.19 6.28
N GLY A 111 6.44 3.66 7.30
CA GLY A 111 7.77 3.15 7.63
C GLY A 111 7.75 1.66 7.96
N GLY A 112 6.80 1.24 8.81
CA GLY A 112 6.56 -0.16 9.16
C GLY A 112 6.22 -1.03 7.95
N VAL A 113 5.38 -0.57 7.03
CA VAL A 113 5.04 -1.28 5.78
C VAL A 113 6.31 -1.54 4.94
N GLY A 114 7.20 -0.55 4.85
CA GLY A 114 8.47 -0.73 4.14
C GLY A 114 9.32 -1.85 4.75
N GLN A 115 9.41 -1.92 6.08
CA GLN A 115 10.16 -2.97 6.77
C GLN A 115 9.47 -4.34 6.70
N LEU A 116 8.14 -4.40 6.83
CA LEU A 116 7.38 -5.64 6.64
C LEU A 116 7.58 -6.21 5.23
N THR A 117 7.59 -5.35 4.20
CA THR A 117 7.84 -5.76 2.82
C THR A 117 9.18 -6.49 2.69
N LYS A 118 10.24 -5.95 3.27
CA LYS A 118 11.58 -6.56 3.26
C LYS A 118 11.63 -7.85 4.08
N ALA A 119 11.00 -7.86 5.27
CA ALA A 119 11.00 -9.01 6.16
C ALA A 119 10.33 -10.22 5.51
N PHE A 120 9.12 -10.04 4.98
CA PHE A 120 8.41 -11.12 4.28
C PHE A 120 9.13 -11.56 3.01
N ALA A 121 9.71 -10.62 2.24
CA ALA A 121 10.47 -10.95 1.05
C ALA A 121 11.69 -11.83 1.37
N ASN A 122 12.46 -11.48 2.40
CA ASN A 122 13.62 -12.26 2.83
C ASN A 122 13.25 -13.69 3.23
N GLU A 123 12.11 -13.86 3.88
CA GLU A 123 11.68 -15.17 4.37
C GLU A 123 11.00 -16.03 3.28
N TRP A 124 10.35 -15.38 2.30
CA TRP A 124 9.45 -16.10 1.36
C TRP A 124 9.95 -16.16 -0.09
N ALA A 125 11.03 -15.44 -0.44
CA ALA A 125 11.59 -15.45 -1.78
C ALA A 125 11.92 -16.88 -2.28
N SER A 126 12.58 -17.67 -1.44
CA SER A 126 12.91 -19.08 -1.77
C SER A 126 11.69 -20.02 -1.81
N LYS A 127 10.54 -19.54 -1.34
CA LYS A 127 9.26 -20.26 -1.35
C LYS A 127 8.37 -19.85 -2.54
N GLY A 128 8.91 -19.09 -3.49
CA GLY A 128 8.22 -18.67 -4.71
C GLY A 128 7.25 -17.47 -4.51
N VAL A 129 7.32 -16.75 -3.39
CA VAL A 129 6.46 -15.61 -3.14
C VAL A 129 7.25 -14.30 -3.22
N ASN A 130 6.85 -13.41 -4.15
CA ASN A 130 7.41 -12.08 -4.25
C ASN A 130 6.62 -11.11 -3.37
N VAL A 131 7.31 -10.40 -2.49
CA VAL A 131 6.71 -9.32 -1.67
C VAL A 131 7.43 -8.03 -1.99
N ASN A 132 6.69 -7.05 -2.54
CA ASN A 132 7.24 -5.75 -2.92
C ASN A 132 6.26 -4.64 -2.51
N ALA A 133 6.69 -3.39 -2.64
CA ALA A 133 5.84 -2.24 -2.37
C ALA A 133 5.93 -1.21 -3.51
N ILE A 134 4.89 -0.40 -3.63
CA ILE A 134 4.89 0.84 -4.41
C ILE A 134 4.86 1.99 -3.39
N ALA A 135 5.72 2.98 -3.57
CA ALA A 135 5.72 4.22 -2.78
C ALA A 135 5.26 5.38 -3.67
N PRO A 136 3.96 5.72 -3.64
CA PRO A 136 3.45 6.86 -4.38
C PRO A 136 3.96 8.17 -3.83
N GLY A 137 4.18 9.15 -4.74
CA GLY A 137 4.41 10.55 -4.41
C GLY A 137 3.11 11.29 -4.09
N TYR A 138 3.01 12.52 -4.55
CA TYR A 138 1.82 13.33 -4.43
C TYR A 138 0.88 13.08 -5.61
N PHE A 139 -0.19 12.38 -5.36
CA PHE A 139 -1.24 12.00 -6.32
C PHE A 139 -2.53 12.77 -6.05
N ALA A 140 -3.26 13.11 -7.11
CA ALA A 140 -4.56 13.75 -7.03
C ALA A 140 -5.63 12.73 -6.61
N THR A 141 -5.84 12.59 -5.30
CA THR A 141 -6.77 11.66 -4.68
C THR A 141 -7.46 12.31 -3.48
N ASP A 142 -8.49 11.68 -2.94
CA ASP A 142 -9.21 12.16 -1.75
C ASP A 142 -8.26 12.39 -0.55
N ASN A 143 -7.25 11.55 -0.37
CA ASN A 143 -6.27 11.70 0.71
C ASN A 143 -5.44 12.98 0.63
N THR A 144 -5.33 13.59 -0.55
CA THR A 144 -4.57 14.80 -0.82
C THR A 144 -5.44 16.01 -1.13
N GLU A 145 -6.76 15.85 -1.18
CA GLU A 145 -7.71 16.91 -1.54
C GLU A 145 -7.50 18.21 -0.74
N ALA A 146 -7.32 18.09 0.58
CA ALA A 146 -7.07 19.24 1.45
C ALA A 146 -5.77 20.00 1.10
N LEU A 147 -4.75 19.28 0.59
CA LEU A 147 -3.50 19.89 0.13
C LEU A 147 -3.68 20.57 -1.22
N GLN A 148 -4.46 19.96 -2.12
CA GLN A 148 -4.77 20.50 -3.45
C GLN A 148 -5.62 21.77 -3.36
N LYS A 149 -6.60 21.80 -2.45
CA LYS A 149 -7.50 22.93 -2.21
C LYS A 149 -6.81 24.13 -1.52
N ASN A 150 -5.64 23.93 -0.92
CA ASN A 150 -4.84 25.01 -0.35
C ASN A 150 -3.82 25.53 -1.40
N PRO A 151 -4.04 26.75 -1.98
CA PRO A 151 -3.21 27.23 -3.09
C PRO A 151 -1.73 27.33 -2.75
N GLU A 152 -1.41 27.82 -1.55
CA GLU A 152 -0.01 27.97 -1.11
C GLU A 152 0.66 26.62 -0.92
N ARG A 153 -0.05 25.67 -0.29
CA ARG A 153 0.50 24.32 -0.06
C ARG A 153 0.64 23.55 -1.37
N SER A 154 -0.34 23.66 -2.27
CA SER A 154 -0.29 23.04 -3.60
C SER A 154 0.89 23.57 -4.41
N ARG A 155 1.11 24.89 -4.39
CA ARG A 155 2.25 25.53 -5.06
C ARG A 155 3.58 25.01 -4.53
N GLN A 156 3.78 24.97 -3.20
CA GLN A 156 4.99 24.46 -2.57
C GLN A 156 5.28 23.00 -2.93
N ILE A 157 4.24 22.17 -3.04
CA ILE A 157 4.37 20.78 -3.45
C ILE A 157 4.78 20.71 -4.93
N LEU A 158 4.09 21.41 -5.81
CA LEU A 158 4.38 21.41 -7.26
C LEU A 158 5.79 21.89 -7.58
N GLU A 159 6.27 22.95 -6.91
CA GLU A 159 7.63 23.48 -7.09
C GLU A 159 8.72 22.45 -6.73
N ARG A 160 8.38 21.47 -5.89
CA ARG A 160 9.32 20.42 -5.50
C ARG A 160 9.22 19.17 -6.35
N ILE A 161 8.14 18.94 -7.09
CA ILE A 161 8.01 17.77 -7.98
C ILE A 161 8.72 18.05 -9.29
N PRO A 162 9.81 17.35 -9.67
CA PRO A 162 10.49 17.57 -10.93
C PRO A 162 9.61 17.41 -12.18
N ALA A 163 8.62 16.49 -12.13
CA ALA A 163 7.67 16.29 -13.21
C ALA A 163 6.69 17.46 -13.41
N GLY A 164 6.65 18.45 -12.49
CA GLY A 164 5.86 19.67 -12.59
C GLY A 164 4.34 19.49 -12.47
N ARG A 165 3.87 18.30 -12.06
CA ARG A 165 2.45 18.00 -11.90
C ARG A 165 2.21 17.04 -10.74
N TRP A 166 0.99 17.02 -10.23
CA TRP A 166 0.49 15.94 -9.40
C TRP A 166 0.44 14.65 -10.23
N GLY A 167 0.68 13.51 -9.59
CA GLY A 167 0.41 12.21 -10.20
C GLY A 167 -1.09 11.94 -10.30
N GLU A 168 -1.50 11.24 -11.33
CA GLU A 168 -2.86 10.72 -11.47
C GLU A 168 -2.86 9.23 -11.09
N PRO A 169 -3.99 8.66 -10.59
CA PRO A 169 -4.05 7.24 -10.19
C PRO A 169 -3.52 6.28 -11.27
N GLU A 170 -3.73 6.60 -12.55
CA GLU A 170 -3.29 5.83 -13.71
C GLU A 170 -1.76 5.74 -13.82
N ASP A 171 -1.02 6.73 -13.32
CA ASP A 171 0.46 6.71 -13.30
C ASP A 171 1.00 5.54 -12.43
N LEU A 172 0.17 4.96 -11.54
CA LEU A 172 0.55 3.79 -10.72
C LEU A 172 0.29 2.45 -11.41
N ALA A 173 -0.56 2.43 -12.45
CA ALA A 173 -1.02 1.19 -13.08
C ALA A 173 0.15 0.37 -13.63
N GLY A 174 1.11 1.00 -14.32
CA GLY A 174 2.28 0.33 -14.87
C GLY A 174 3.15 -0.34 -13.80
N ALA A 175 3.35 0.33 -12.66
CA ALA A 175 4.09 -0.22 -11.53
C ALA A 175 3.38 -1.44 -10.90
N ALA A 176 2.05 -1.35 -10.74
CA ALA A 176 1.24 -2.44 -10.21
C ALA A 176 1.27 -3.67 -11.15
N VAL A 177 1.09 -3.46 -12.45
CA VAL A 177 1.16 -4.53 -13.47
C VAL A 177 2.55 -5.16 -13.51
N PHE A 178 3.62 -4.37 -13.48
CA PHE A 178 4.99 -4.88 -13.41
C PHE A 178 5.20 -5.79 -12.20
N LEU A 179 4.85 -5.32 -11.00
CA LEU A 179 5.04 -6.10 -9.77
C LEU A 179 4.10 -7.32 -9.68
N ALA A 180 2.95 -7.30 -10.33
CA ALA A 180 2.01 -8.42 -10.38
C ALA A 180 2.39 -9.49 -11.42
N SER A 181 3.23 -9.16 -12.39
CA SER A 181 3.55 -10.01 -13.54
C SER A 181 4.84 -10.83 -13.38
N ALA A 182 5.09 -11.69 -14.34
CA ALA A 182 6.34 -12.46 -14.44
C ALA A 182 7.58 -11.58 -14.66
N ALA A 183 7.42 -10.34 -15.16
CA ALA A 183 8.51 -9.40 -15.37
C ALA A 183 9.25 -9.04 -14.07
N SER A 184 8.60 -9.22 -12.92
CA SER A 184 9.17 -8.94 -11.58
C SER A 184 9.58 -10.20 -10.80
N ASN A 185 9.74 -11.36 -11.45
CA ASN A 185 10.02 -12.63 -10.74
C ASN A 185 11.33 -12.60 -9.93
N TYR A 186 12.30 -11.78 -10.32
CA TYR A 186 13.56 -11.63 -9.58
C TYR A 186 13.60 -10.37 -8.72
N VAL A 187 12.44 -9.72 -8.49
CA VAL A 187 12.30 -8.52 -7.65
C VAL A 187 11.69 -8.93 -6.31
N HIS A 188 12.43 -8.75 -5.22
CA HIS A 188 12.01 -9.11 -3.87
C HIS A 188 12.38 -8.02 -2.87
N GLY A 189 11.45 -7.63 -2.01
CA GLY A 189 11.67 -6.64 -0.95
C GLY A 189 11.87 -5.21 -1.45
N HIS A 190 11.63 -4.97 -2.76
CA HIS A 190 11.82 -3.66 -3.37
C HIS A 190 10.65 -2.72 -3.04
N ILE A 191 10.97 -1.45 -2.82
CA ILE A 191 10.00 -0.38 -2.68
C ILE A 191 10.15 0.51 -3.90
N LEU A 192 9.29 0.29 -4.90
CA LEU A 192 9.30 1.01 -6.18
C LEU A 192 8.67 2.39 -5.98
N VAL A 193 9.50 3.41 -6.09
CA VAL A 193 9.06 4.81 -5.97
C VAL A 193 8.44 5.27 -7.28
N VAL A 194 7.23 5.87 -7.19
CA VAL A 194 6.50 6.49 -8.31
C VAL A 194 6.04 7.87 -7.82
N ASP A 195 6.85 8.90 -8.00
CA ASP A 195 6.70 10.18 -7.30
C ASP A 195 6.99 11.43 -8.14
N GLY A 196 7.14 11.28 -9.44
CA GLY A 196 7.51 12.39 -10.32
C GLY A 196 8.88 13.00 -10.02
N GLY A 197 9.75 12.27 -9.32
CA GLY A 197 11.10 12.68 -8.96
C GLY A 197 11.23 13.41 -7.61
N TRP A 198 10.18 13.39 -6.77
CA TRP A 198 10.16 14.07 -5.46
C TRP A 198 11.33 13.69 -4.57
N LEU A 199 11.65 12.40 -4.44
CA LEU A 199 12.72 11.91 -3.56
C LEU A 199 14.14 12.18 -4.09
N ASN A 200 14.28 12.66 -5.33
CA ASN A 200 15.57 12.96 -5.92
C ASN A 200 16.13 14.34 -5.52
N ARG A 201 15.39 15.10 -4.71
CA ARG A 201 15.76 16.42 -4.20
C ARG A 201 15.77 16.50 -2.69
#